data_c3e2c4acce5e6bc4517ad8e007005d5c
#
_entry.id   c3e2c4acce5e6bc4517ad8e007005d5c
#
_cell.length_a   1.000
_cell.length_b   1.000
_cell.length_c   1.000
_cell.angle_alpha   90.00
_cell.angle_beta   90.00
_cell.angle_gamma   90.00
#
_symmetry.space_group_name_H-M   'P 1'
#
loop_
_entity.id
_entity.type
_entity.pdbx_description
1 polymer ?
#
loop_
_entity_poly.entity_id
_entity_poly.type
_entity_poly.pdbx_seq_one_letter_code
_entity_poly.pdbx_strand_id
1 'polypeptide(L)'
;MKYMRLKPIPKQTIWGTNEVGRYFGYADFPEDTGQTWCASAREDGANVILDGPYAGMTLNELWETQHELFQTESTRFPWIIGLVAPSDDLSVQIHPDDAYTTAHQLSDTGKNEGWYFLKTTPDSTIVYGHTATTEKEFHQLMEENRWDALLKKKSVKEEDFVYIPARTIHAMGKGVIVYEIQQNSNLTYRFYDYDRVDANGNPRQLHTQEALANIRISFKEEHWPETVKEINGQRIRTLISCPSFELTLIDVTGELEFPMKNTFAVLSVLEGEGSVDNYPLQFGDHVLALGEETLHLQGTMKLMVCNEWRNDHVSG
;
A
#
# COMPACT_ATOMS: atom_id res chain seq x y z
N MET A 1 15.64 5.04 -20.34
CA MET A 1 15.02 4.57 -19.10
C MET A 1 15.32 3.09 -18.91
N LYS A 2 15.33 2.59 -17.68
CA LYS A 2 15.54 1.17 -17.38
C LYS A 2 14.29 0.63 -16.70
N TYR A 3 13.74 -0.44 -17.25
CA TYR A 3 12.59 -1.14 -16.71
C TYR A 3 13.04 -2.50 -16.20
N MET A 4 12.55 -2.87 -15.01
CA MET A 4 12.92 -4.13 -14.36
C MET A 4 11.69 -4.70 -13.65
N ARG A 5 11.28 -5.89 -14.04
CA ARG A 5 10.14 -6.56 -13.42
C ARG A 5 10.53 -7.12 -12.06
N LEU A 6 9.71 -6.89 -11.07
CA LEU A 6 9.87 -7.37 -9.71
C LEU A 6 9.06 -8.66 -9.52
N LYS A 7 9.64 -9.65 -8.85
CA LYS A 7 8.94 -10.89 -8.51
C LYS A 7 8.08 -10.66 -7.26
N PRO A 8 6.74 -10.80 -7.34
CA PRO A 8 5.89 -10.69 -6.17
C PRO A 8 6.23 -11.74 -5.10
N ILE A 9 6.15 -11.35 -3.82
CA ILE A 9 6.49 -12.20 -2.67
C ILE A 9 5.23 -12.53 -1.90
N PRO A 10 4.78 -13.80 -1.85
CA PRO A 10 3.64 -14.19 -1.04
C PRO A 10 3.96 -14.05 0.47
N LYS A 11 2.99 -13.56 1.24
CA LYS A 11 3.02 -13.47 2.70
C LYS A 11 1.89 -14.33 3.26
N GLN A 12 2.27 -15.38 3.97
CA GLN A 12 1.33 -16.27 4.64
C GLN A 12 0.73 -15.60 5.86
N THR A 13 -0.57 -15.72 6.04
CA THR A 13 -1.31 -15.11 7.14
C THR A 13 -2.39 -16.05 7.67
N ILE A 14 -2.84 -15.83 8.91
CA ILE A 14 -3.91 -16.66 9.50
C ILE A 14 -5.28 -16.49 8.81
N TRP A 15 -5.42 -15.45 8.01
CA TRP A 15 -6.61 -15.10 7.22
C TRP A 15 -6.37 -15.21 5.72
N GLY A 16 -5.27 -15.84 5.31
CA GLY A 16 -4.94 -16.03 3.90
C GLY A 16 -5.66 -17.25 3.32
N THR A 17 -6.07 -17.11 2.05
CA THR A 17 -6.67 -18.20 1.25
C THR A 17 -6.20 -18.15 -0.19
N ASN A 18 -5.06 -17.50 -0.45
CA ASN A 18 -4.48 -17.33 -1.79
C ASN A 18 -5.43 -16.69 -2.83
N GLU A 19 -6.36 -15.84 -2.39
CA GLU A 19 -7.25 -15.11 -3.29
C GLU A 19 -6.46 -14.15 -4.19
N VAL A 20 -5.38 -13.52 -3.65
CA VAL A 20 -4.46 -12.69 -4.44
C VAL A 20 -3.81 -13.49 -5.56
N GLY A 21 -3.25 -14.66 -5.24
CA GLY A 21 -2.59 -15.51 -6.24
C GLY A 21 -3.55 -15.95 -7.33
N ARG A 22 -4.77 -16.35 -6.96
CA ARG A 22 -5.82 -16.72 -7.93
C ARG A 22 -6.28 -15.55 -8.78
N TYR A 23 -6.46 -14.37 -8.19
CA TYR A 23 -6.90 -13.18 -8.91
C TYR A 23 -5.87 -12.70 -9.93
N PHE A 24 -4.60 -12.64 -9.56
CA PHE A 24 -3.51 -12.16 -10.42
C PHE A 24 -2.81 -13.25 -11.24
N GLY A 25 -3.17 -14.52 -11.05
CA GLY A 25 -2.54 -15.64 -11.77
C GLY A 25 -1.14 -16.02 -11.29
N TYR A 26 -0.81 -15.74 -10.02
CA TYR A 26 0.48 -16.13 -9.44
C TYR A 26 0.45 -17.60 -9.01
N ALA A 27 0.86 -18.49 -9.93
CA ALA A 27 0.63 -19.94 -9.84
C ALA A 27 1.29 -20.64 -8.63
N ASP A 28 2.44 -20.11 -8.15
CA ASP A 28 3.27 -20.79 -7.14
C ASP A 28 3.03 -20.26 -5.71
N PHE A 29 1.95 -19.52 -5.48
CA PHE A 29 1.67 -18.98 -4.17
C PHE A 29 1.07 -20.02 -3.23
N PRO A 30 1.54 -20.11 -1.96
CA PRO A 30 0.94 -20.95 -0.93
C PRO A 30 -0.54 -20.67 -0.70
N GLU A 31 -1.32 -21.70 -0.33
CA GLU A 31 -2.78 -21.56 -0.14
C GLU A 31 -3.18 -20.64 1.02
N ASP A 32 -2.29 -20.41 1.99
CA ASP A 32 -2.49 -19.50 3.11
C ASP A 32 -1.92 -18.09 2.87
N THR A 33 -1.67 -17.73 1.59
CA THR A 33 -1.27 -16.38 1.20
C THR A 33 -2.45 -15.42 1.37
N GLY A 34 -2.28 -14.41 2.22
CA GLY A 34 -3.29 -13.34 2.41
C GLY A 34 -2.83 -12.00 1.86
N GLN A 35 -1.51 -11.79 1.80
CA GLN A 35 -0.88 -10.57 1.31
C GLN A 35 0.26 -10.91 0.36
N THR A 36 0.61 -9.98 -0.51
CA THR A 36 1.74 -10.09 -1.43
C THR A 36 2.52 -8.78 -1.40
N TRP A 37 3.84 -8.84 -1.26
CA TRP A 37 4.68 -7.66 -1.49
C TRP A 37 5.14 -7.62 -2.94
N CYS A 38 4.79 -6.56 -3.62
CA CYS A 38 5.03 -6.36 -5.05
C CYS A 38 6.23 -5.45 -5.32
N ALA A 39 6.50 -4.50 -4.42
CA ALA A 39 7.72 -3.70 -4.41
C ALA A 39 8.11 -3.41 -2.97
N SER A 40 9.22 -3.97 -2.54
CA SER A 40 9.79 -3.81 -1.20
C SER A 40 11.31 -4.03 -1.28
N ALA A 41 12.06 -3.14 -0.64
CA ALA A 41 13.50 -3.27 -0.44
C ALA A 41 13.85 -3.55 1.03
N ARG A 42 12.95 -4.22 1.76
CA ARG A 42 13.19 -4.59 3.16
C ARG A 42 14.01 -5.87 3.25
N GLU A 43 14.89 -5.97 4.24
CA GLU A 43 15.65 -7.20 4.51
C GLU A 43 14.74 -8.42 4.77
N ASP A 44 13.58 -8.20 5.42
CA ASP A 44 12.59 -9.24 5.72
C ASP A 44 11.67 -9.58 4.55
N GLY A 45 11.95 -9.06 3.34
CA GLY A 45 11.17 -9.31 2.14
C GLY A 45 11.46 -8.38 0.96
N ALA A 46 12.68 -8.44 0.42
CA ALA A 46 13.04 -7.70 -0.78
C ALA A 46 12.67 -8.47 -2.05
N ASN A 47 12.04 -7.80 -3.01
CA ASN A 47 11.67 -8.41 -4.29
C ASN A 47 12.91 -8.69 -5.14
N VAL A 48 12.93 -9.86 -5.78
CA VAL A 48 13.95 -10.20 -6.77
C VAL A 48 13.60 -9.55 -8.11
N ILE A 49 14.60 -8.98 -8.76
CA ILE A 49 14.53 -8.43 -10.11
C ILE A 49 14.59 -9.59 -11.10
N LEU A 50 13.59 -9.68 -11.98
CA LEU A 50 13.44 -10.82 -12.88
C LEU A 50 14.19 -10.65 -14.20
N ASP A 51 14.42 -9.43 -14.65
CA ASP A 51 14.99 -9.12 -15.96
C ASP A 51 15.83 -7.83 -15.95
N GLY A 52 16.40 -7.51 -17.12
CA GLY A 52 17.27 -6.35 -17.28
C GLY A 52 18.70 -6.56 -16.74
N PRO A 53 19.47 -5.47 -16.62
CA PRO A 53 20.90 -5.57 -16.30
C PRO A 53 21.20 -6.00 -14.85
N TYR A 54 20.21 -5.99 -13.99
CA TYR A 54 20.31 -6.35 -12.57
C TYR A 54 19.47 -7.59 -12.22
N ALA A 55 19.11 -8.40 -13.22
CA ALA A 55 18.35 -9.63 -13.00
C ALA A 55 19.05 -10.55 -11.98
N GLY A 56 18.27 -11.06 -11.03
CA GLY A 56 18.74 -11.90 -9.94
C GLY A 56 19.13 -11.15 -8.67
N MET A 57 19.37 -9.84 -8.72
CA MET A 57 19.53 -9.02 -7.52
C MET A 57 18.19 -8.81 -6.83
N THR A 58 18.23 -8.58 -5.53
CA THR A 58 17.06 -8.06 -4.80
C THR A 58 16.97 -6.54 -4.94
N LEU A 59 15.77 -6.00 -4.77
CA LEU A 59 15.57 -4.54 -4.79
C LEU A 59 16.36 -3.85 -3.67
N ASN A 60 16.59 -4.51 -2.53
CA ASN A 60 17.44 -4.00 -1.45
C ASN A 60 18.91 -3.91 -1.90
N GLU A 61 19.45 -4.98 -2.48
CA GLU A 61 20.83 -4.98 -3.00
C GLU A 61 21.02 -3.91 -4.09
N LEU A 62 20.04 -3.74 -4.98
CA LEU A 62 20.08 -2.69 -6.00
C LEU A 62 20.07 -1.31 -5.34
N TRP A 63 19.20 -1.09 -4.34
CA TRP A 63 19.12 0.18 -3.63
C TRP A 63 20.42 0.53 -2.92
N GLU A 64 21.04 -0.43 -2.25
CA GLU A 64 22.27 -0.21 -1.48
C GLU A 64 23.52 -0.03 -2.37
N THR A 65 23.60 -0.81 -3.48
CA THR A 65 24.82 -0.86 -4.28
C THR A 65 24.80 0.06 -5.51
N GLN A 66 23.62 0.52 -5.94
CA GLN A 66 23.42 1.33 -7.14
C GLN A 66 22.46 2.51 -6.85
N HIS A 67 22.58 3.10 -5.65
CA HIS A 67 21.67 4.14 -5.18
C HIS A 67 21.56 5.34 -6.14
N GLU A 68 22.66 5.67 -6.82
CA GLU A 68 22.73 6.75 -7.80
C GLU A 68 21.76 6.59 -8.98
N LEU A 69 21.29 5.36 -9.26
CA LEU A 69 20.29 5.13 -10.31
C LEU A 69 18.92 5.70 -9.97
N PHE A 70 18.63 5.82 -8.68
CA PHE A 70 17.35 6.33 -8.20
C PHE A 70 17.32 7.86 -8.14
N GLN A 71 18.48 8.52 -8.11
CA GLN A 71 18.64 9.98 -8.09
C GLN A 71 17.72 10.65 -7.04
N THR A 72 17.68 10.10 -5.85
CA THR A 72 16.88 10.56 -4.72
C THR A 72 17.77 10.80 -3.50
N GLU A 73 17.32 11.68 -2.60
CA GLU A 73 17.96 11.90 -1.29
C GLU A 73 17.45 10.94 -0.22
N SER A 74 16.44 10.13 -0.53
CA SER A 74 15.90 9.14 0.40
C SER A 74 16.95 8.10 0.76
N THR A 75 17.23 7.93 2.05
CA THR A 75 18.23 6.97 2.54
C THR A 75 17.72 5.53 2.57
N ARG A 76 16.40 5.32 2.40
CA ARG A 76 15.73 4.02 2.35
C ARG A 76 14.78 4.00 1.17
N PHE A 77 14.57 2.83 0.57
CA PHE A 77 13.50 2.68 -0.40
C PHE A 77 12.18 3.07 0.27
N PRO A 78 11.39 3.98 -0.32
CA PRO A 78 10.39 4.71 0.45
C PRO A 78 9.12 3.91 0.78
N TRP A 79 8.81 2.83 0.04
CA TRP A 79 7.51 2.16 0.13
C TRP A 79 7.59 0.65 0.29
N ILE A 80 6.48 0.09 0.77
CA ILE A 80 6.03 -1.26 0.44
C ILE A 80 4.77 -1.11 -0.39
N ILE A 81 4.76 -1.72 -1.56
CA ILE A 81 3.57 -1.87 -2.38
C ILE A 81 3.13 -3.32 -2.28
N GLY A 82 1.86 -3.54 -1.97
CA GLY A 82 1.31 -4.86 -1.77
C GLY A 82 -0.08 -5.05 -2.36
N LEU A 83 -0.48 -6.30 -2.37
CA LEU A 83 -1.84 -6.73 -2.68
C LEU A 83 -2.35 -7.50 -1.47
N VAL A 84 -3.55 -7.19 -1.01
CA VAL A 84 -4.15 -7.78 0.19
C VAL A 84 -5.52 -8.32 -0.15
N ALA A 85 -5.79 -9.57 0.23
CA ALA A 85 -7.10 -10.21 0.03
C ALA A 85 -7.47 -11.02 1.28
N PRO A 86 -8.10 -10.38 2.28
CA PRO A 86 -8.44 -11.05 3.52
C PRO A 86 -9.71 -11.91 3.36
N SER A 87 -9.64 -13.16 3.78
CA SER A 87 -10.80 -14.05 3.89
C SER A 87 -11.58 -13.87 5.20
N ASP A 88 -10.95 -13.18 6.16
CA ASP A 88 -11.55 -12.77 7.43
C ASP A 88 -11.12 -11.34 7.77
N ASP A 89 -11.86 -10.66 8.63
CA ASP A 89 -11.54 -9.28 9.00
C ASP A 89 -10.11 -9.18 9.57
N LEU A 90 -9.32 -8.22 9.11
CA LEU A 90 -8.00 -7.99 9.70
C LEU A 90 -8.13 -7.48 11.14
N SER A 91 -7.09 -7.73 11.94
CA SER A 91 -7.04 -7.14 13.28
C SER A 91 -7.19 -5.63 13.22
N VAL A 92 -7.91 -5.07 14.16
CA VAL A 92 -7.93 -3.62 14.36
C VAL A 92 -6.56 -3.18 14.85
N GLN A 93 -5.96 -2.24 14.13
CA GLN A 93 -4.57 -1.85 14.31
C GLN A 93 -4.38 -0.35 14.15
N ILE A 94 -3.22 0.12 14.56
CA ILE A 94 -2.75 1.48 14.41
C ILE A 94 -1.26 1.47 14.11
N HIS A 95 -0.80 2.44 13.34
CA HIS A 95 0.62 2.62 13.04
C HIS A 95 1.14 3.93 13.64
N PRO A 96 2.39 3.97 14.12
CA PRO A 96 3.00 5.22 14.58
C PRO A 96 3.28 6.17 13.41
N ASP A 97 3.44 7.45 13.70
CA ASP A 97 4.00 8.43 12.77
C ASP A 97 5.53 8.54 12.91
N ASP A 98 6.19 9.24 11.96
CA ASP A 98 7.64 9.44 11.98
C ASP A 98 8.13 10.17 13.24
N ALA A 99 7.33 11.07 13.80
CA ALA A 99 7.68 11.77 15.03
C ALA A 99 7.75 10.81 16.22
N TYR A 100 6.79 9.88 16.31
CA TYR A 100 6.79 8.87 17.36
C TYR A 100 7.97 7.91 17.21
N THR A 101 8.22 7.39 16.00
CA THR A 101 9.32 6.45 15.77
C THR A 101 10.69 7.07 16.06
N THR A 102 10.87 8.33 15.68
CA THR A 102 12.08 9.10 15.97
C THR A 102 12.26 9.31 17.47
N ALA A 103 11.20 9.78 18.16
CA ALA A 103 11.26 10.03 19.61
C ALA A 103 11.56 8.79 20.45
N HIS A 104 11.10 7.61 19.98
CA HIS A 104 11.30 6.33 20.63
C HIS A 104 12.51 5.55 20.08
N GLN A 105 13.29 6.13 19.14
CA GLN A 105 14.47 5.53 18.52
C GLN A 105 14.16 4.14 17.93
N LEU A 106 13.00 3.99 17.30
CA LEU A 106 12.64 2.74 16.65
C LEU A 106 13.44 2.58 15.35
N SER A 107 13.73 1.35 14.98
CA SER A 107 14.50 1.04 13.76
C SER A 107 13.72 1.28 12.47
N ASP A 108 12.41 1.39 12.56
CA ASP A 108 11.50 1.56 11.43
C ASP A 108 10.90 2.98 11.39
N THR A 109 10.33 3.37 10.26
CA THR A 109 9.68 4.68 10.06
C THR A 109 8.23 4.66 10.53
N GLY A 110 7.56 5.80 10.50
CA GLY A 110 6.12 5.88 10.57
C GLY A 110 5.47 5.13 9.41
N LYS A 111 4.14 4.95 9.48
CA LYS A 111 3.43 4.17 8.46
C LYS A 111 2.11 4.83 8.10
N ASN A 112 2.17 5.68 7.07
CA ASN A 112 0.99 6.13 6.34
C ASN A 112 0.67 5.10 5.26
N GLU A 113 -0.61 4.85 4.99
CA GLU A 113 -1.08 3.87 4.01
C GLU A 113 -2.11 4.46 3.06
N GLY A 114 -2.26 3.81 1.91
CA GLY A 114 -3.33 4.07 0.97
C GLY A 114 -3.86 2.75 0.39
N TRP A 115 -5.17 2.61 0.34
CA TRP A 115 -5.85 1.41 -0.14
C TRP A 115 -6.71 1.73 -1.35
N TYR A 116 -6.38 1.14 -2.50
CA TYR A 116 -7.22 1.18 -3.69
C TYR A 116 -7.94 -0.16 -3.85
N PHE A 117 -9.27 -0.14 -3.87
CA PHE A 117 -10.10 -1.34 -3.90
C PHE A 117 -10.27 -1.86 -5.31
N LEU A 118 -9.65 -3.01 -5.60
CA LEU A 118 -9.73 -3.71 -6.89
C LEU A 118 -11.00 -4.54 -7.00
N LYS A 119 -11.44 -5.13 -5.87
CA LYS A 119 -12.65 -5.95 -5.81
C LYS A 119 -13.31 -5.77 -4.44
N THR A 120 -14.61 -5.71 -4.45
CA THR A 120 -15.43 -5.63 -3.24
C THR A 120 -16.66 -6.51 -3.36
N THR A 121 -17.37 -6.72 -2.25
CA THR A 121 -18.73 -7.24 -2.22
C THR A 121 -19.70 -6.10 -1.85
N PRO A 122 -21.01 -6.24 -2.06
CA PRO A 122 -21.97 -5.19 -1.75
C PRO A 122 -21.93 -4.68 -0.29
N ASP A 123 -21.52 -5.56 0.64
CA ASP A 123 -21.48 -5.28 2.08
C ASP A 123 -20.04 -5.00 2.59
N SER A 124 -19.07 -4.79 1.69
CA SER A 124 -17.69 -4.53 2.07
C SER A 124 -17.57 -3.28 2.92
N THR A 125 -16.93 -3.42 4.07
CA THR A 125 -16.65 -2.33 5.00
C THR A 125 -15.24 -2.42 5.53
N ILE A 126 -14.73 -1.29 5.98
CA ILE A 126 -13.47 -1.20 6.73
C ILE A 126 -13.74 -0.55 8.08
N VAL A 127 -12.91 -0.82 9.07
CA VAL A 127 -12.80 0.04 10.24
C VAL A 127 -11.95 1.24 9.87
N TYR A 128 -12.47 2.46 10.13
CA TYR A 128 -11.76 3.69 9.83
C TYR A 128 -12.03 4.74 10.91
N GLY A 129 -11.16 4.74 11.92
CA GLY A 129 -11.28 5.58 13.10
C GLY A 129 -12.21 5.03 14.19
N HIS A 130 -12.60 5.91 15.08
CA HIS A 130 -13.44 5.58 16.24
C HIS A 130 -14.45 6.71 16.53
N THR A 131 -15.43 6.40 17.38
CA THR A 131 -16.54 7.30 17.75
C THR A 131 -16.26 8.14 18.99
N ALA A 132 -15.33 7.70 19.85
CA ALA A 132 -15.04 8.37 21.12
C ALA A 132 -14.50 9.77 20.91
N THR A 133 -14.99 10.71 21.73
CA THR A 133 -14.62 12.13 21.71
C THR A 133 -13.68 12.51 22.84
N THR A 134 -13.53 11.64 23.83
CA THR A 134 -12.62 11.80 24.98
C THR A 134 -11.85 10.51 25.24
N GLU A 135 -10.67 10.62 25.86
CA GLU A 135 -9.90 9.45 26.31
C GLU A 135 -10.70 8.57 27.26
N LYS A 136 -11.43 9.18 28.20
CA LYS A 136 -12.26 8.46 29.15
C LYS A 136 -13.33 7.61 28.47
N GLU A 137 -14.03 8.17 27.48
CA GLU A 137 -15.03 7.44 26.69
C GLU A 137 -14.39 6.30 25.91
N PHE A 138 -13.22 6.55 25.31
CA PHE A 138 -12.48 5.53 24.57
C PHE A 138 -12.12 4.35 25.47
N HIS A 139 -11.48 4.61 26.62
CA HIS A 139 -11.11 3.59 27.57
C HIS A 139 -12.33 2.83 28.12
N GLN A 140 -13.41 3.53 28.44
CA GLN A 140 -14.64 2.90 28.94
C GLN A 140 -15.21 1.91 27.91
N LEU A 141 -15.34 2.31 26.63
CA LEU A 141 -15.88 1.45 25.58
C LEU A 141 -14.97 0.22 25.34
N MET A 142 -13.65 0.42 25.41
CA MET A 142 -12.66 -0.64 25.29
C MET A 142 -12.76 -1.64 26.45
N GLU A 143 -12.78 -1.18 27.70
CA GLU A 143 -12.86 -2.01 28.91
C GLU A 143 -14.18 -2.79 28.99
N GLU A 144 -15.26 -2.20 28.50
CA GLU A 144 -16.57 -2.84 28.39
C GLU A 144 -16.69 -3.79 27.18
N ASN A 145 -15.62 -3.97 26.36
CA ASN A 145 -15.61 -4.73 25.11
C ASN A 145 -16.68 -4.27 24.09
N ARG A 146 -17.04 -3.01 24.11
CA ARG A 146 -18.06 -2.42 23.23
C ARG A 146 -17.46 -1.97 21.89
N TRP A 147 -16.80 -2.89 21.21
CA TRP A 147 -16.08 -2.62 19.96
C TRP A 147 -16.98 -2.10 18.85
N ASP A 148 -18.21 -2.62 18.71
CA ASP A 148 -19.16 -2.11 17.70
C ASP A 148 -19.61 -0.67 17.96
N ALA A 149 -19.59 -0.21 19.20
CA ALA A 149 -19.89 1.18 19.55
C ALA A 149 -18.65 2.09 19.39
N LEU A 150 -17.47 1.54 19.61
CA LEU A 150 -16.20 2.26 19.55
C LEU A 150 -15.70 2.44 18.12
N LEU A 151 -15.71 1.36 17.30
CA LEU A 151 -15.09 1.35 16.00
C LEU A 151 -16.01 1.92 14.93
N LYS A 152 -15.50 2.88 14.17
CA LYS A 152 -16.25 3.51 13.09
C LYS A 152 -16.09 2.67 11.82
N LYS A 153 -17.20 2.16 11.28
CA LYS A 153 -17.24 1.43 10.02
C LYS A 153 -17.47 2.39 8.85
N LYS A 154 -16.78 2.13 7.73
CA LYS A 154 -16.92 2.85 6.46
C LYS A 154 -17.18 1.84 5.36
N SER A 155 -18.26 2.01 4.61
CA SER A 155 -18.52 1.22 3.40
C SER A 155 -17.53 1.61 2.31
N VAL A 156 -17.11 0.62 1.53
CA VAL A 156 -16.19 0.77 0.40
C VAL A 156 -16.70 0.01 -0.82
N LYS A 157 -16.35 0.48 -2.00
CA LYS A 157 -16.69 -0.14 -3.29
C LYS A 157 -15.45 -0.17 -4.20
N GLU A 158 -15.56 -0.93 -5.28
CA GLU A 158 -14.53 -0.96 -6.32
C GLU A 158 -14.19 0.44 -6.82
N GLU A 159 -12.90 0.67 -7.09
CA GLU A 159 -12.29 1.94 -7.48
C GLU A 159 -12.27 3.04 -6.39
N ASP A 160 -12.78 2.79 -5.20
CA ASP A 160 -12.54 3.70 -4.08
C ASP A 160 -11.05 3.71 -3.70
N PHE A 161 -10.58 4.89 -3.31
CA PHE A 161 -9.27 5.05 -2.67
C PHE A 161 -9.46 5.59 -1.25
N VAL A 162 -8.83 4.96 -0.28
CA VAL A 162 -8.87 5.40 1.12
C VAL A 162 -7.45 5.62 1.62
N TYR A 163 -7.13 6.87 1.97
CA TYR A 163 -5.89 7.20 2.66
C TYR A 163 -6.02 6.95 4.16
N ILE A 164 -5.05 6.27 4.73
CA ILE A 164 -4.99 5.95 6.15
C ILE A 164 -3.74 6.60 6.74
N PRO A 165 -3.88 7.82 7.29
CA PRO A 165 -2.77 8.47 7.95
C PRO A 165 -2.34 7.67 9.19
N ALA A 166 -1.05 7.68 9.47
CA ALA A 166 -0.51 7.14 10.71
C ALA A 166 -1.31 7.65 11.92
N ARG A 167 -1.37 6.86 12.99
CA ARG A 167 -2.13 7.13 14.21
C ARG A 167 -3.67 7.08 14.05
N THR A 168 -4.13 6.47 12.95
CA THR A 168 -5.56 6.18 12.72
C THR A 168 -5.83 4.73 13.02
N ILE A 169 -6.84 4.43 13.84
CA ILE A 169 -7.35 3.07 14.04
C ILE A 169 -8.01 2.63 12.74
N HIS A 170 -7.62 1.45 12.25
CA HIS A 170 -8.18 0.91 11.03
C HIS A 170 -8.13 -0.63 11.01
N ALA A 171 -8.95 -1.22 10.18
CA ALA A 171 -8.88 -2.63 9.82
C ALA A 171 -9.55 -2.84 8.46
N MET A 172 -8.95 -3.66 7.61
CA MET A 172 -9.56 -4.10 6.38
C MET A 172 -10.58 -5.20 6.67
N GLY A 173 -11.79 -5.06 6.17
CA GLY A 173 -12.81 -6.09 6.24
C GLY A 173 -12.56 -7.19 5.21
N LYS A 174 -13.13 -8.36 5.44
CA LYS A 174 -13.03 -9.51 4.53
C LYS A 174 -13.72 -9.29 3.19
N GLY A 175 -13.36 -10.10 2.21
CA GLY A 175 -14.04 -10.17 0.91
C GLY A 175 -13.69 -9.02 -0.05
N VAL A 176 -12.57 -8.37 0.17
CA VAL A 176 -12.02 -7.36 -0.73
C VAL A 176 -10.69 -7.82 -1.33
N ILE A 177 -10.31 -7.23 -2.46
CA ILE A 177 -8.94 -7.27 -2.99
C ILE A 177 -8.46 -5.84 -3.11
N VAL A 178 -7.32 -5.54 -2.50
CA VAL A 178 -6.81 -4.19 -2.35
C VAL A 178 -5.39 -4.09 -2.88
N TYR A 179 -5.12 -3.06 -3.68
CA TYR A 179 -3.77 -2.56 -3.91
C TYR A 179 -3.43 -1.61 -2.77
N GLU A 180 -2.44 -1.98 -1.99
CA GLU A 180 -1.97 -1.24 -0.84
C GLU A 180 -0.63 -0.57 -1.13
N ILE A 181 -0.53 0.71 -0.83
CA ILE A 181 0.74 1.42 -0.71
C ILE A 181 0.93 1.85 0.72
N GLN A 182 2.14 1.70 1.25
CA GLN A 182 2.49 2.15 2.59
C GLN A 182 3.93 2.67 2.63
N GLN A 183 4.26 3.54 3.60
CA GLN A 183 5.65 3.83 3.91
C GLN A 183 6.41 2.53 4.21
N ASN A 184 7.71 2.53 3.98
CA ASN A 184 8.56 1.34 4.16
C ASN A 184 8.76 0.98 5.65
N SER A 185 7.67 0.61 6.30
CA SER A 185 7.60 0.26 7.71
C SER A 185 6.76 -1.01 7.91
N ASN A 186 7.21 -1.87 8.82
CA ASN A 186 6.45 -3.06 9.23
C ASN A 186 5.90 -2.94 10.66
N LEU A 187 5.91 -1.72 11.23
CA LEU A 187 5.38 -1.46 12.57
C LEU A 187 3.86 -1.51 12.56
N THR A 188 3.32 -2.45 13.33
CA THR A 188 1.88 -2.63 13.51
C THR A 188 1.57 -2.83 14.98
N TYR A 189 0.83 -1.91 15.57
CA TYR A 189 0.31 -2.05 16.92
C TYR A 189 -1.11 -2.59 16.86
N ARG A 190 -1.24 -3.90 17.09
CA ARG A 190 -2.51 -4.61 17.10
C ARG A 190 -3.27 -4.27 18.36
N PHE A 191 -4.49 -3.76 18.18
CA PHE A 191 -5.31 -3.25 19.24
C PHE A 191 -6.43 -4.23 19.65
N TYR A 192 -7.07 -4.85 18.65
CA TYR A 192 -8.11 -5.85 18.85
C TYR A 192 -8.04 -6.89 17.73
N ASP A 193 -8.21 -8.15 18.09
CA ASP A 193 -8.07 -9.28 17.15
C ASP A 193 -9.22 -10.30 17.20
N TYR A 194 -10.40 -9.87 17.64
CA TYR A 194 -11.61 -10.71 17.69
C TYR A 194 -11.42 -12.01 18.49
N ASP A 195 -10.52 -12.02 19.47
CA ASP A 195 -10.15 -13.19 20.28
C ASP A 195 -9.69 -14.40 19.45
N ARG A 196 -9.19 -14.16 18.24
CA ARG A 196 -8.70 -15.22 17.34
C ARG A 196 -7.42 -15.84 17.85
N VAL A 197 -7.28 -17.14 17.53
CA VAL A 197 -6.09 -17.93 17.82
C VAL A 197 -5.48 -18.47 16.54
N ASP A 198 -4.18 -18.75 16.57
CA ASP A 198 -3.48 -19.46 15.51
C ASP A 198 -3.86 -20.97 15.48
N ALA A 199 -3.28 -21.71 14.53
CA ALA A 199 -3.51 -23.16 14.41
C ALA A 199 -3.09 -23.97 15.67
N ASN A 200 -2.28 -23.38 16.55
CA ASN A 200 -1.82 -23.99 17.81
C ASN A 200 -2.68 -23.57 19.01
N GLY A 201 -3.71 -22.74 18.79
CA GLY A 201 -4.58 -22.22 19.85
C GLY A 201 -4.01 -21.01 20.59
N ASN A 202 -2.98 -20.34 20.07
CA ASN A 202 -2.37 -19.18 20.70
C ASN A 202 -2.96 -17.89 20.13
N PRO A 203 -3.38 -16.92 20.97
CA PRO A 203 -3.77 -15.60 20.50
C PRO A 203 -2.55 -14.84 19.97
N ARG A 204 -2.77 -13.99 18.94
CA ARG A 204 -1.73 -13.07 18.50
C ARG A 204 -1.50 -11.99 19.56
N GLN A 205 -0.26 -11.55 19.67
CA GLN A 205 0.12 -10.49 20.60
C GLN A 205 -0.66 -9.21 20.30
N LEU A 206 -1.25 -8.61 21.32
CA LEU A 206 -1.78 -7.26 21.30
C LEU A 206 -0.72 -6.27 21.81
N HIS A 207 -0.74 -5.05 21.25
CA HIS A 207 0.18 -3.96 21.58
C HIS A 207 -0.64 -2.79 22.12
N THR A 208 -1.46 -3.07 23.13
CA THR A 208 -2.49 -2.11 23.61
C THR A 208 -1.87 -0.81 24.11
N GLN A 209 -0.74 -0.87 24.82
CA GLN A 209 -0.10 0.34 25.35
C GLN A 209 0.47 1.22 24.24
N GLU A 210 1.17 0.62 23.28
CA GLU A 210 1.72 1.31 22.12
C GLU A 210 0.59 1.89 21.24
N ALA A 211 -0.48 1.11 21.06
CA ALA A 211 -1.65 1.57 20.31
C ALA A 211 -2.31 2.79 20.96
N LEU A 212 -2.52 2.75 22.28
CA LEU A 212 -3.08 3.88 23.05
C LEU A 212 -2.17 5.10 23.01
N ALA A 213 -0.85 4.93 23.06
CA ALA A 213 0.12 6.03 22.94
C ALA A 213 0.08 6.70 21.55
N ASN A 214 -0.40 6.00 20.54
CA ASN A 214 -0.46 6.50 19.15
C ASN A 214 -1.86 6.95 18.73
N ILE A 215 -2.90 6.76 19.54
CA ILE A 215 -4.26 7.11 19.15
C ILE A 215 -4.46 8.62 19.10
N ARG A 216 -5.21 9.10 18.11
CA ARG A 216 -5.71 10.46 18.04
C ARG A 216 -7.16 10.48 18.53
N ILE A 217 -7.36 10.96 19.75
CA ILE A 217 -8.73 11.18 20.26
C ILE A 217 -9.41 12.26 19.40
N SER A 218 -10.72 12.18 19.27
CA SER A 218 -11.51 13.03 18.37
C SER A 218 -11.11 12.83 16.90
N PHE A 219 -11.18 11.57 16.45
CA PHE A 219 -10.87 11.18 15.09
C PHE A 219 -11.60 12.06 14.06
N LYS A 220 -10.84 12.58 13.11
CA LYS A 220 -11.35 13.25 11.91
C LYS A 220 -10.76 12.58 10.69
N GLU A 221 -11.60 12.24 9.74
CA GLU A 221 -11.16 11.72 8.45
C GLU A 221 -10.35 12.79 7.72
N GLU A 222 -9.14 12.45 7.33
CA GLU A 222 -8.32 13.31 6.48
C GLU A 222 -8.77 13.12 5.03
N HIS A 223 -9.05 14.22 4.37
CA HIS A 223 -9.48 14.22 2.98
C HIS A 223 -8.37 14.80 2.10
N TRP A 224 -7.83 13.95 1.24
CA TRP A 224 -6.90 14.33 0.20
C TRP A 224 -7.67 14.36 -1.13
N PRO A 225 -7.76 15.52 -1.80
CA PRO A 225 -8.55 15.61 -3.02
C PRO A 225 -7.91 14.80 -4.14
N GLU A 226 -8.68 13.90 -4.72
CA GLU A 226 -8.35 13.25 -5.97
C GLU A 226 -8.40 14.30 -7.09
N THR A 227 -7.41 14.26 -7.98
CA THR A 227 -7.45 15.07 -9.21
C THR A 227 -7.62 14.18 -10.42
N VAL A 228 -8.53 14.59 -11.32
CA VAL A 228 -8.79 13.88 -12.57
C VAL A 228 -8.40 14.77 -13.71
N LYS A 229 -7.59 14.24 -14.61
CA LYS A 229 -7.22 14.88 -15.89
C LYS A 229 -7.58 13.95 -17.03
N GLU A 230 -7.85 14.53 -18.18
CA GLU A 230 -8.02 13.81 -19.43
C GLU A 230 -6.94 14.25 -20.40
N ILE A 231 -6.16 13.31 -20.91
CA ILE A 231 -5.10 13.55 -21.91
C ILE A 231 -5.38 12.64 -23.10
N ASN A 232 -5.63 13.23 -24.27
CA ASN A 232 -5.94 12.48 -25.49
C ASN A 232 -7.11 11.48 -25.32
N GLY A 233 -8.15 11.85 -24.56
CA GLY A 233 -9.31 10.99 -24.28
C GLY A 233 -9.05 9.90 -23.25
N GLN A 234 -7.92 9.89 -22.58
CA GLN A 234 -7.53 8.91 -21.57
C GLN A 234 -7.59 9.52 -20.17
N ARG A 235 -8.19 8.80 -19.25
CA ARG A 235 -8.41 9.27 -17.88
C ARG A 235 -7.19 9.03 -17.01
N ILE A 236 -6.73 10.07 -16.33
CA ILE A 236 -5.62 10.05 -15.38
C ILE A 236 -6.13 10.55 -14.04
N ARG A 237 -6.08 9.70 -13.03
CA ARG A 237 -6.52 9.99 -11.67
C ARG A 237 -5.32 10.03 -10.74
N THR A 238 -4.93 11.20 -10.22
CA THR A 238 -4.03 11.23 -9.07
C THR A 238 -4.87 11.01 -7.83
N LEU A 239 -4.80 9.80 -7.29
CA LEU A 239 -5.59 9.34 -6.14
C LEU A 239 -5.16 10.04 -4.86
N ILE A 240 -3.85 10.28 -4.73
CA ILE A 240 -3.24 11.02 -3.64
C ILE A 240 -1.88 11.57 -4.07
N SER A 241 -1.55 12.78 -3.55
CA SER A 241 -0.21 13.36 -3.60
C SER A 241 0.09 13.90 -2.21
N CYS A 242 0.86 13.18 -1.42
CA CYS A 242 1.19 13.51 -0.02
C CYS A 242 2.67 13.29 0.26
N PRO A 243 3.24 13.82 1.35
CA PRO A 243 4.67 13.71 1.65
C PRO A 243 5.22 12.27 1.68
N SER A 244 4.37 11.27 1.88
CA SER A 244 4.79 9.87 1.94
C SER A 244 4.86 9.22 0.56
N PHE A 245 3.98 9.59 -0.38
CA PHE A 245 3.91 9.04 -1.73
C PHE A 245 2.94 9.82 -2.62
N GLU A 246 3.13 9.70 -3.93
CA GLU A 246 2.14 10.07 -4.94
C GLU A 246 1.67 8.80 -5.66
N LEU A 247 0.36 8.65 -5.82
CA LEU A 247 -0.25 7.50 -6.47
C LEU A 247 -1.18 7.96 -7.59
N THR A 248 -0.87 7.56 -8.82
CA THR A 248 -1.64 7.92 -10.02
C THR A 248 -2.14 6.67 -10.73
N LEU A 249 -3.42 6.61 -11.02
CA LEU A 249 -4.07 5.59 -11.82
C LEU A 249 -4.30 6.12 -13.23
N ILE A 250 -3.90 5.35 -14.24
CA ILE A 250 -3.99 5.70 -15.66
C ILE A 250 -4.79 4.63 -16.40
N ASP A 251 -5.89 5.04 -17.03
CA ASP A 251 -6.63 4.19 -17.97
C ASP A 251 -6.05 4.37 -19.37
N VAL A 252 -5.12 3.49 -19.77
CA VAL A 252 -4.46 3.54 -21.09
C VAL A 252 -5.35 2.87 -22.14
N THR A 253 -5.62 3.58 -23.25
CA THR A 253 -6.30 3.05 -24.43
C THR A 253 -5.62 3.60 -25.68
N GLY A 254 -4.82 2.76 -26.37
CA GLY A 254 -3.98 3.16 -27.48
C GLY A 254 -2.62 3.71 -27.02
N GLU A 255 -2.25 4.92 -27.38
CA GLU A 255 -0.97 5.54 -27.07
C GLU A 255 -1.14 6.71 -26.12
N LEU A 256 -0.24 6.83 -25.14
CA LEU A 256 -0.21 7.93 -24.18
C LEU A 256 1.23 8.28 -23.81
N GLU A 257 1.58 9.55 -23.90
CA GLU A 257 2.78 10.12 -23.30
C GLU A 257 2.44 10.61 -21.89
N PHE A 258 3.04 10.00 -20.88
CA PHE A 258 2.87 10.37 -19.49
C PHE A 258 4.19 10.90 -18.90
N PRO A 259 4.29 12.19 -18.57
CA PRO A 259 5.50 12.75 -18.00
C PRO A 259 5.74 12.19 -16.58
N MET A 260 6.86 11.54 -16.39
CA MET A 260 7.32 11.13 -15.06
C MET A 260 7.93 12.34 -14.37
N LYS A 261 7.43 12.70 -13.19
CA LYS A 261 7.95 13.83 -12.41
C LYS A 261 9.20 13.49 -11.61
N ASN A 262 9.46 12.21 -11.43
CA ASN A 262 10.48 11.67 -10.56
C ASN A 262 11.46 10.80 -11.32
N THR A 263 12.60 10.55 -10.71
CA THR A 263 13.71 9.78 -11.25
C THR A 263 13.48 8.28 -11.20
N PHE A 264 12.51 7.84 -10.39
CA PHE A 264 12.04 6.45 -10.36
C PHE A 264 10.57 6.35 -10.00
N ALA A 265 9.96 5.27 -10.44
CA ALA A 265 8.59 4.91 -10.12
C ALA A 265 8.43 3.39 -10.03
N VAL A 266 7.36 2.95 -9.40
CA VAL A 266 6.87 1.58 -9.53
C VAL A 266 5.58 1.61 -10.34
N LEU A 267 5.58 0.86 -11.44
CA LEU A 267 4.45 0.66 -12.34
C LEU A 267 3.78 -0.67 -12.01
N SER A 268 2.47 -0.69 -11.78
CA SER A 268 1.71 -1.92 -11.51
C SER A 268 0.53 -2.04 -12.46
N VAL A 269 0.47 -3.12 -13.22
CA VAL A 269 -0.62 -3.39 -14.18
C VAL A 269 -1.77 -4.06 -13.45
N LEU A 270 -2.86 -3.32 -13.27
CA LEU A 270 -4.03 -3.78 -12.52
C LEU A 270 -5.09 -4.44 -13.42
N GLU A 271 -5.10 -4.13 -14.70
CA GLU A 271 -5.95 -4.74 -15.72
C GLU A 271 -5.29 -4.65 -17.10
N GLY A 272 -5.56 -5.62 -17.98
CA GLY A 272 -5.16 -5.61 -19.38
C GLY A 272 -3.67 -5.81 -19.62
N GLU A 273 -3.19 -5.33 -20.76
CA GLU A 273 -1.79 -5.48 -21.20
C GLU A 273 -1.37 -4.33 -22.13
N GLY A 274 -0.06 -4.16 -22.27
CA GLY A 274 0.50 -3.12 -23.13
C GLY A 274 2.02 -3.08 -23.08
N SER A 275 2.58 -1.89 -23.21
CA SER A 275 4.02 -1.66 -23.10
C SER A 275 4.33 -0.26 -22.60
N VAL A 276 5.53 -0.08 -22.07
CA VAL A 276 6.16 1.22 -21.80
C VAL A 276 7.49 1.26 -22.52
N ASP A 277 7.73 2.23 -23.43
CA ASP A 277 8.93 2.34 -24.28
C ASP A 277 9.31 0.99 -24.95
N ASN A 278 8.34 0.25 -25.46
CA ASN A 278 8.45 -1.12 -26.00
C ASN A 278 8.78 -2.20 -24.95
N TYR A 279 8.90 -1.89 -23.66
CA TYR A 279 9.01 -2.92 -22.62
C TYR A 279 7.61 -3.50 -22.33
N PRO A 280 7.40 -4.81 -22.51
CA PRO A 280 6.07 -5.42 -22.42
C PRO A 280 5.55 -5.42 -20.98
N LEU A 281 4.29 -5.09 -20.85
CA LEU A 281 3.54 -5.07 -19.58
C LEU A 281 2.30 -5.95 -19.70
N GLN A 282 2.04 -6.76 -18.69
CA GLN A 282 0.87 -7.62 -18.61
C GLN A 282 0.22 -7.55 -17.23
N PHE A 283 -1.04 -7.93 -17.14
CA PHE A 283 -1.79 -7.99 -15.88
C PHE A 283 -0.99 -8.70 -14.78
N GLY A 284 -0.88 -8.06 -13.63
CA GLY A 284 -0.13 -8.54 -12.49
C GLY A 284 1.37 -8.23 -12.50
N ASP A 285 1.88 -7.54 -13.52
CA ASP A 285 3.27 -7.06 -13.49
C ASP A 285 3.46 -5.90 -12.54
N HIS A 286 4.59 -5.91 -11.84
CA HIS A 286 5.11 -4.79 -11.05
C HIS A 286 6.52 -4.48 -11.54
N VAL A 287 6.72 -3.27 -12.03
CA VAL A 287 7.94 -2.88 -12.74
C VAL A 287 8.55 -1.65 -12.10
N LEU A 288 9.82 -1.76 -11.72
CA LEU A 288 10.63 -0.61 -11.36
C LEU A 288 11.04 0.12 -12.65
N ALA A 289 10.71 1.40 -12.74
CA ALA A 289 11.11 2.30 -13.81
C ALA A 289 12.13 3.31 -13.27
N LEU A 290 13.28 3.42 -13.93
CA LEU A 290 14.37 4.34 -13.54
C LEU A 290 14.64 5.35 -14.67
N GLY A 291 14.78 6.63 -14.32
CA GLY A 291 15.10 7.76 -15.22
C GLY A 291 13.99 8.81 -15.28
N GLU A 292 14.40 10.08 -15.51
CA GLU A 292 13.51 11.24 -15.66
C GLU A 292 13.07 11.39 -17.13
N GLU A 293 12.14 10.58 -17.56
CA GLU A 293 11.67 10.63 -18.95
C GLU A 293 10.16 10.49 -19.01
N THR A 294 9.60 10.91 -20.13
CA THR A 294 8.20 10.62 -20.44
C THR A 294 8.02 9.13 -20.67
N LEU A 295 7.06 8.51 -19.99
CA LEU A 295 6.64 7.15 -20.27
C LEU A 295 5.81 7.13 -21.57
N HIS A 296 6.27 6.42 -22.59
CA HIS A 296 5.50 6.18 -23.80
C HIS A 296 4.69 4.88 -23.60
N LEU A 297 3.46 5.04 -23.15
CA LEU A 297 2.54 3.94 -22.86
C LEU A 297 1.77 3.56 -24.11
N GLN A 298 1.61 2.25 -24.36
CA GLN A 298 0.83 1.74 -25.49
C GLN A 298 0.07 0.48 -25.05
N GLY A 299 -1.18 0.35 -25.46
CA GLY A 299 -1.99 -0.85 -25.22
C GLY A 299 -3.38 -0.54 -24.69
N THR A 300 -3.95 -1.51 -23.98
CA THR A 300 -5.22 -1.37 -23.26
C THR A 300 -4.99 -1.91 -21.85
N MET A 301 -4.73 -1.02 -20.90
CA MET A 301 -4.41 -1.42 -19.55
C MET A 301 -4.80 -0.35 -18.52
N LYS A 302 -5.07 -0.80 -17.31
CA LYS A 302 -5.18 0.06 -16.11
C LYS A 302 -3.85 -0.01 -15.36
N LEU A 303 -3.13 1.11 -15.33
CA LEU A 303 -1.77 1.21 -14.79
C LEU A 303 -1.76 2.08 -13.54
N MET A 304 -1.26 1.52 -12.45
CA MET A 304 -0.96 2.28 -11.23
C MET A 304 0.50 2.71 -11.25
N VAL A 305 0.75 4.00 -11.06
CA VAL A 305 2.08 4.61 -10.99
C VAL A 305 2.29 5.15 -9.59
N CYS A 306 3.29 4.63 -8.90
CA CYS A 306 3.71 5.11 -7.59
C CYS A 306 5.03 5.87 -7.72
N ASN A 307 5.04 7.12 -7.23
CA ASN A 307 6.20 8.01 -7.24
C ASN A 307 6.50 8.56 -5.83
N GLU A 308 7.72 9.06 -5.64
CA GLU A 308 7.99 9.97 -4.52
C GLU A 308 7.19 11.27 -4.70
N TRP A 309 6.74 11.81 -3.60
CA TRP A 309 6.12 13.13 -3.58
C TRP A 309 7.16 14.23 -3.81
N ARG A 310 6.89 15.16 -4.69
CA ARG A 310 7.67 16.38 -4.88
C ARG A 310 6.82 17.60 -4.56
N ASN A 311 7.36 18.50 -3.77
CA ASN A 311 6.70 19.75 -3.47
C ASN A 311 6.88 20.73 -4.65
N ASP A 312 6.01 20.65 -5.65
CA ASP A 312 6.02 21.55 -6.84
C ASP A 312 5.74 23.02 -6.48
N HIS A 313 5.51 23.36 -5.20
CA HIS A 313 5.19 24.71 -4.73
C HIS A 313 6.41 25.51 -4.22
N VAL A 314 7.64 24.98 -4.30
CA VAL A 314 8.86 25.66 -3.80
C VAL A 314 9.65 26.33 -4.93
N SER A 315 9.13 26.45 -6.14
CA SER A 315 9.74 27.22 -7.22
C SER A 315 8.77 28.28 -7.76
N GLY A 316 8.67 29.37 -7.06
CA GLY A 316 7.98 30.59 -7.43
C GLY A 316 8.64 31.79 -6.82
#